data_ecfdb641e78dd08961fd95cd8e588188
#
_entry.id   ecfdb641e78dd08961fd95cd8e588188
#
_cell.length_a   1.000
_cell.length_b   1.000
_cell.length_c   1.000
_cell.angle_alpha   90.00
_cell.angle_beta   90.00
_cell.angle_gamma   90.00
#
_symmetry.space_group_name_H-M   'P 1'
#
loop_
_entity.id
_entity.type
_entity.pdbx_description
1 polymer ?
#
loop_
_entity_poly.entity_id
_entity_poly.type
_entity_poly.pdbx_seq_one_letter_code
_entity_poly.pdbx_strand_id
1 'polypeptide(L)'
;MRLLYTLLFCLIIDSFYCQNWEQLSSYNGVGRHHPITVASNNFGYMIAGQSATFSNNLDDVYRYDPNINEWTQIDPFPGTARGYGYGVYDNNIAFCGFGSDNFGYPTDWWRFDMNNEEWTQLASFPGQGRNHPAMVLESDKIFVGLGSNSSGNLDDWWEYDINLNSWTQLQSFIGLPRHHPYYFGIDNKIYVGFGHGDDVLSQLNIFNDLYVWDIEQNTWSQLNNFPGEGRVAGTQFSANGKGYILSGDGEDHINLDYGEFWEYNPLNDTWAELLPHPGGARWAPGTFIIDCHVYLTSGLIGATGSFPSDLYSYAINSDCGCTDAAAFNFSELAINDDGSCCYVEGCTDENALNYLPEACFDNNSCISIDLGCTDPSYSDFDINANLEVFTGGPADLSEYGTGGYHYNDAWDMVFSVSEDTFLSSIDVNAENSGTITLDITSSNGAIINQLDFDINGGWNTLEIETLIPEGNNYLIGITGNNENIGLYRNDAVPEGVFPIQIADRITITSNTTDNPTSYYYYFYNWSIDESCTGTLSNSEMTSSSILVYPNPTSNYLTVDLGNLNGFNTTLKLYDPLSKLVFEKESNSTLTIDVSGFAKGMYSLELSTDEQILRSQVIVE
;
A
#
# COMPACT_ATOMS: atom_id res chain seq x y z
N MET A 1 2.24 -27.39 7.98
CA MET A 1 0.86 -27.88 8.09
C MET A 1 -0.02 -27.03 9.05
N ARG A 2 0.52 -25.97 9.67
CA ARG A 2 -0.24 -24.98 10.47
C ARG A 2 -0.69 -23.74 9.68
N LEU A 3 0.02 -23.38 8.61
CA LEU A 3 -0.33 -22.21 7.76
C LEU A 3 -1.65 -22.36 6.97
N LEU A 4 -2.14 -23.58 6.75
CA LEU A 4 -3.36 -23.81 5.96
C LEU A 4 -4.68 -23.59 6.77
N TYR A 5 -4.61 -23.48 8.09
CA TYR A 5 -5.82 -23.28 8.92
C TYR A 5 -6.19 -21.81 9.14
N THR A 6 -5.25 -20.90 9.01
CA THR A 6 -5.48 -19.45 9.22
C THR A 6 -6.14 -18.79 8.00
N LEU A 7 -5.83 -19.26 6.78
CA LEU A 7 -6.45 -18.75 5.55
C LEU A 7 -7.90 -19.22 5.34
N LEU A 8 -8.34 -20.30 6.01
CA LEU A 8 -9.71 -20.82 5.85
C LEU A 8 -10.73 -20.19 6.81
N PHE A 9 -10.29 -19.41 7.81
CA PHE A 9 -11.17 -18.76 8.78
C PHE A 9 -11.63 -17.36 8.36
N CYS A 10 -10.94 -16.72 7.41
CA CYS A 10 -11.33 -15.41 6.85
C CYS A 10 -12.40 -15.48 5.76
N LEU A 11 -12.88 -16.68 5.35
CA LEU A 11 -13.83 -16.83 4.23
C LEU A 11 -15.29 -17.09 4.65
N ILE A 12 -15.60 -17.05 5.94
CA ILE A 12 -16.99 -17.24 6.39
C ILE A 12 -17.30 -16.25 7.52
N ILE A 13 -18.25 -15.37 7.27
CA ILE A 13 -18.99 -14.47 8.17
C ILE A 13 -18.46 -13.03 8.26
N ASP A 14 -19.28 -12.11 7.73
CA ASP A 14 -19.45 -10.69 8.05
C ASP A 14 -18.18 -9.86 8.34
N SER A 15 -17.90 -8.91 7.44
CA SER A 15 -17.20 -7.62 7.66
C SER A 15 -16.36 -7.48 8.94
N PHE A 16 -15.53 -8.44 9.28
CA PHE A 16 -14.42 -8.18 10.16
C PHE A 16 -13.28 -7.63 9.29
N TYR A 17 -12.95 -6.37 9.45
CA TYR A 17 -11.68 -5.82 8.97
C TYR A 17 -10.58 -6.77 9.42
N CYS A 18 -9.99 -7.51 8.47
CA CYS A 18 -8.81 -8.29 8.75
C CYS A 18 -7.69 -7.26 8.99
N GLN A 19 -7.23 -7.13 10.23
CA GLN A 19 -6.08 -6.28 10.57
C GLN A 19 -4.89 -6.81 9.78
N ASN A 20 -4.45 -6.08 8.77
CA ASN A 20 -3.33 -6.43 7.90
C ASN A 20 -2.24 -5.36 8.01
N TRP A 21 -1.01 -5.77 7.76
CA TRP A 21 0.09 -4.86 7.53
C TRP A 21 0.00 -4.27 6.12
N GLU A 22 0.18 -2.97 6.02
CA GLU A 22 0.23 -2.23 4.77
C GLU A 22 1.63 -1.70 4.53
N GLN A 23 2.16 -1.85 3.31
CA GLN A 23 3.43 -1.26 2.91
C GLN A 23 3.21 0.16 2.42
N LEU A 24 4.03 1.08 2.90
CA LEU A 24 3.96 2.52 2.63
C LEU A 24 5.26 3.01 1.99
N SER A 25 5.30 4.31 1.67
CA SER A 25 6.48 4.91 1.02
C SER A 25 7.74 4.82 1.87
N SER A 26 8.82 4.37 1.24
CA SER A 26 10.15 4.32 1.84
C SER A 26 10.75 5.72 1.98
N TYR A 27 11.58 5.95 3.01
CA TYR A 27 12.35 7.18 3.09
C TYR A 27 13.58 7.16 2.16
N ASN A 28 13.92 8.34 1.62
CA ASN A 28 15.04 8.49 0.67
C ASN A 28 16.43 8.58 1.32
N GLY A 29 16.59 8.11 2.55
CA GLY A 29 17.83 8.17 3.31
C GLY A 29 18.61 6.86 3.28
N VAL A 30 19.77 6.88 3.95
CA VAL A 30 20.61 5.68 4.13
C VAL A 30 19.91 4.69 5.05
N GLY A 31 19.84 3.43 4.62
CA GLY A 31 19.34 2.32 5.45
C GLY A 31 20.12 2.22 6.77
N ARG A 32 19.41 2.00 7.87
CA ARG A 32 19.95 2.09 9.23
C ARG A 32 19.34 1.09 10.21
N HIS A 33 19.99 0.89 11.31
CA HIS A 33 19.45 0.24 12.50
C HIS A 33 19.51 1.17 13.71
N HIS A 34 18.79 0.85 14.77
CA HIS A 34 18.68 1.67 15.98
C HIS A 34 18.36 3.14 15.69
N PRO A 35 17.38 3.47 14.84
CA PRO A 35 16.91 4.85 14.77
C PRO A 35 16.22 5.22 16.08
N ILE A 36 16.28 6.49 16.47
CA ILE A 36 15.34 7.06 17.42
C ILE A 36 14.06 7.32 16.64
N THR A 37 12.94 6.73 17.05
CA THR A 37 11.64 6.94 16.43
C THR A 37 10.67 7.54 17.43
N VAL A 38 9.99 8.61 17.02
CA VAL A 38 8.99 9.34 17.82
C VAL A 38 7.87 9.83 16.90
N ALA A 39 6.74 10.23 17.47
CA ALA A 39 5.64 10.81 16.70
C ALA A 39 4.99 12.00 17.39
N SER A 40 4.49 12.92 16.58
CA SER A 40 3.47 13.88 16.95
C SER A 40 2.08 13.32 16.64
N ASN A 41 1.03 14.09 16.90
CA ASN A 41 -0.34 13.70 16.52
C ASN A 41 -0.50 13.54 15.01
N ASN A 42 0.34 14.18 14.19
CA ASN A 42 0.17 14.21 12.74
C ASN A 42 1.35 13.61 11.96
N PHE A 43 2.52 13.46 12.55
CA PHE A 43 3.74 13.09 11.84
C PHE A 43 4.56 12.07 12.62
N GLY A 44 5.18 11.12 11.88
CA GLY A 44 6.23 10.27 12.42
C GLY A 44 7.61 10.87 12.20
N TYR A 45 8.55 10.59 13.09
CA TYR A 45 9.93 11.06 12.96
C TYR A 45 10.91 9.91 13.16
N MET A 46 11.90 9.87 12.30
CA MET A 46 13.05 8.99 12.40
C MET A 46 14.31 9.86 12.54
N ILE A 47 15.05 9.68 13.62
CA ILE A 47 16.15 10.55 14.05
C ILE A 47 17.40 9.69 14.21
N ALA A 48 18.55 10.16 13.69
CA ALA A 48 19.84 9.54 13.93
C ALA A 48 19.89 8.01 13.58
N GLY A 49 20.62 7.23 14.34
CA GLY A 49 20.83 5.79 14.10
C GLY A 49 22.19 5.47 13.53
N GLN A 50 22.44 4.20 13.24
CA GLN A 50 23.71 3.76 12.66
C GLN A 50 23.49 3.16 11.28
N SER A 51 24.32 3.57 10.31
CA SER A 51 24.22 3.08 8.93
C SER A 51 24.72 1.63 8.80
N ALA A 52 24.40 1.03 7.65
CA ALA A 52 24.76 -0.36 7.29
C ALA A 52 26.23 -0.75 7.48
N THR A 53 27.14 0.19 7.55
CA THR A 53 28.58 -0.09 7.72
C THR A 53 29.01 -0.26 9.17
N PHE A 54 28.09 -0.18 10.14
CA PHE A 54 28.35 -0.23 11.59
C PHE A 54 29.41 0.77 12.10
N SER A 55 29.82 1.71 11.27
CA SER A 55 30.88 2.67 11.58
C SER A 55 30.45 4.13 11.39
N ASN A 56 29.29 4.37 10.78
CA ASN A 56 28.79 5.71 10.53
C ASN A 56 27.54 5.99 11.35
N ASN A 57 27.73 6.72 12.41
CA ASN A 57 26.62 7.30 13.16
C ASN A 57 26.01 8.44 12.36
N LEU A 58 24.70 8.56 12.39
CA LEU A 58 23.91 9.54 11.67
C LEU A 58 23.35 10.59 12.64
N ASP A 59 23.02 11.76 12.13
CA ASP A 59 22.33 12.87 12.85
C ASP A 59 21.16 13.43 12.04
N ASP A 60 20.90 12.87 10.85
CA ASP A 60 19.80 13.28 10.00
C ASP A 60 18.43 12.97 10.63
N VAL A 61 17.44 13.75 10.28
CA VAL A 61 16.06 13.60 10.74
C VAL A 61 15.13 13.56 9.54
N TYR A 62 14.24 12.57 9.52
CA TYR A 62 13.19 12.44 8.53
C TYR A 62 11.84 12.51 9.22
N ARG A 63 10.92 13.29 8.63
CA ARG A 63 9.52 13.39 9.02
C ARG A 63 8.64 12.69 7.99
N TYR A 64 7.76 11.83 8.46
CA TYR A 64 6.75 11.13 7.66
C TYR A 64 5.37 11.80 7.84
N ASP A 65 4.70 12.08 6.73
CA ASP A 65 3.31 12.57 6.70
C ASP A 65 2.39 11.45 6.21
N PRO A 66 1.53 10.87 7.07
CA PRO A 66 0.63 9.78 6.69
C PRO A 66 -0.47 10.20 5.70
N ASN A 67 -0.84 11.50 5.65
CA ASN A 67 -1.92 11.96 4.78
C ASN A 67 -1.54 11.97 3.30
N ILE A 68 -0.26 12.12 3.00
CA ILE A 68 0.27 12.13 1.63
C ILE A 68 1.27 11.01 1.39
N ASN A 69 1.47 10.13 2.38
CA ASN A 69 2.40 9.00 2.36
C ASN A 69 3.81 9.39 1.88
N GLU A 70 4.37 10.48 2.43
CA GLU A 70 5.67 11.02 2.01
C GLU A 70 6.62 11.29 3.18
N TRP A 71 7.92 11.12 2.92
CA TRP A 71 9.01 11.45 3.82
C TRP A 71 9.70 12.74 3.41
N THR A 72 9.96 13.63 4.37
CA THR A 72 10.72 14.87 4.18
C THR A 72 11.91 14.89 5.13
N GLN A 73 13.11 15.14 4.63
CA GLN A 73 14.26 15.40 5.47
C GLN A 73 14.17 16.83 6.05
N ILE A 74 14.34 16.96 7.36
CA ILE A 74 14.31 18.23 8.08
C ILE A 74 15.68 18.54 8.71
N ASP A 75 15.78 19.60 9.49
CA ASP A 75 17.02 19.99 10.17
C ASP A 75 17.56 18.86 11.06
N PRO A 76 18.88 18.60 11.05
CA PRO A 76 19.45 17.47 11.75
C PRO A 76 19.36 17.62 13.27
N PHE A 77 19.51 16.49 13.96
CA PHE A 77 19.65 16.43 15.40
C PHE A 77 20.86 17.25 15.88
N PRO A 78 20.69 18.20 16.81
CA PRO A 78 21.76 19.13 17.19
C PRO A 78 22.84 18.54 18.09
N GLY A 79 22.61 17.35 18.64
CA GLY A 79 23.63 16.59 19.37
C GLY A 79 24.63 15.93 18.43
N THR A 80 25.59 15.17 18.98
CA THR A 80 26.53 14.40 18.17
C THR A 80 25.81 13.29 17.40
N ALA A 81 26.25 13.03 16.16
CA ALA A 81 25.79 11.88 15.36
C ALA A 81 25.97 10.60 16.18
N ARG A 82 24.90 9.80 16.32
CA ARG A 82 24.89 8.66 17.23
C ARG A 82 24.08 7.48 16.72
N GLY A 83 24.54 6.29 17.04
CA GLY A 83 23.77 5.07 17.01
C GLY A 83 23.25 4.70 18.40
N TYR A 84 22.28 3.78 18.44
CA TYR A 84 21.80 3.20 19.70
C TYR A 84 21.19 4.19 20.70
N GLY A 85 20.76 5.35 20.21
CA GLY A 85 19.98 6.32 20.96
C GLY A 85 18.52 5.92 21.07
N TYR A 86 17.80 6.54 22.02
CA TYR A 86 16.38 6.25 22.28
C TYR A 86 15.58 7.53 22.46
N GLY A 87 14.29 7.45 22.20
CA GLY A 87 13.34 8.54 22.36
C GLY A 87 12.00 8.06 22.89
N VAL A 88 11.35 8.94 23.64
CA VAL A 88 9.94 8.81 24.08
C VAL A 88 9.21 10.09 23.75
N TYR A 89 7.90 10.01 23.59
CA TYR A 89 7.12 11.18 23.16
C TYR A 89 5.70 11.14 23.73
N ASP A 90 5.15 12.34 23.90
CA ASP A 90 3.75 12.59 24.20
C ASP A 90 3.37 14.01 23.80
N ASN A 91 2.12 14.25 23.41
CA ASN A 91 1.55 15.58 23.13
C ASN A 91 2.43 16.49 22.24
N ASN A 92 2.95 15.95 21.12
CA ASN A 92 3.85 16.64 20.18
C ASN A 92 5.21 17.05 20.76
N ILE A 93 5.63 16.48 21.89
CA ILE A 93 6.94 16.68 22.51
C ILE A 93 7.66 15.34 22.58
N ALA A 94 8.88 15.28 22.09
CA ALA A 94 9.74 14.13 22.27
C ALA A 94 10.95 14.45 23.15
N PHE A 95 11.46 13.41 23.81
CA PHE A 95 12.67 13.45 24.62
C PHE A 95 13.63 12.39 24.09
N CYS A 96 14.86 12.81 23.76
CA CYS A 96 15.84 11.97 23.08
C CYS A 96 17.21 12.04 23.78
N GLY A 97 17.92 10.91 23.79
CA GLY A 97 19.26 10.84 24.35
C GLY A 97 19.89 9.47 24.26
N PHE A 98 20.96 9.27 25.01
CA PHE A 98 21.72 8.01 25.12
C PHE A 98 22.35 7.56 23.79
N GLY A 99 22.77 6.29 23.74
CA GLY A 99 23.48 5.73 22.60
C GLY A 99 24.98 5.92 22.68
N SER A 100 25.64 5.77 21.54
CA SER A 100 27.09 6.02 21.41
C SER A 100 27.39 6.87 20.19
N ASP A 101 28.43 7.67 20.32
CA ASP A 101 29.03 8.46 19.26
C ASP A 101 30.51 8.05 19.05
N ASN A 102 31.25 8.84 18.29
CA ASN A 102 32.67 8.58 18.04
C ASN A 102 33.56 8.83 19.29
N PHE A 103 33.00 9.38 20.37
CA PHE A 103 33.73 9.78 21.58
C PHE A 103 33.34 8.92 22.81
N GLY A 104 32.28 8.14 22.73
CA GLY A 104 31.83 7.26 23.81
C GLY A 104 30.32 7.22 23.96
N TYR A 105 29.85 7.31 25.19
CA TYR A 105 28.43 7.20 25.54
C TYR A 105 27.94 8.56 26.07
N PRO A 106 27.36 9.42 25.20
CA PRO A 106 26.90 10.74 25.58
C PRO A 106 25.79 10.66 26.63
N THR A 107 25.79 11.67 27.53
CA THR A 107 24.77 11.84 28.59
C THR A 107 23.91 13.08 28.37
N ASP A 108 24.05 13.73 27.22
CA ASP A 108 23.22 14.85 26.83
C ASP A 108 21.77 14.40 26.67
N TRP A 109 20.86 15.30 27.04
CA TRP A 109 19.42 15.04 27.05
C TRP A 109 18.71 16.16 26.32
N TRP A 110 17.80 15.82 25.40
CA TRP A 110 17.22 16.76 24.47
C TRP A 110 15.69 16.65 24.44
N ARG A 111 15.03 17.79 24.34
CA ARG A 111 13.61 17.95 24.06
C ARG A 111 13.44 18.38 22.60
N PHE A 112 12.59 17.71 21.87
CA PHE A 112 12.17 18.07 20.53
C PHE A 112 10.71 18.49 20.54
N ASP A 113 10.44 19.74 20.18
CA ASP A 113 9.10 20.29 20.02
C ASP A 113 8.66 20.08 18.57
N MET A 114 7.81 19.09 18.33
CA MET A 114 7.39 18.66 17.00
C MET A 114 6.37 19.62 16.35
N ASN A 115 5.82 20.62 17.10
CA ASN A 115 4.95 21.65 16.51
C ASN A 115 5.72 22.66 15.67
N ASN A 116 6.97 22.96 16.03
CA ASN A 116 7.82 23.93 15.36
C ASN A 116 9.17 23.36 14.93
N GLU A 117 9.40 22.06 15.18
CA GLU A 117 10.63 21.32 14.87
C GLU A 117 11.88 21.90 15.56
N GLU A 118 11.72 22.41 16.79
CA GLU A 118 12.80 23.02 17.54
C GLU A 118 13.36 22.10 18.63
N TRP A 119 14.69 22.09 18.76
CA TRP A 119 15.41 21.34 19.77
C TRP A 119 15.84 22.21 20.96
N THR A 120 15.73 21.67 22.16
CA THR A 120 16.20 22.27 23.39
C THR A 120 17.03 21.28 24.18
N GLN A 121 18.24 21.65 24.55
CA GLN A 121 19.06 20.82 25.44
C GLN A 121 18.59 20.99 26.89
N LEU A 122 18.43 19.87 27.58
CA LEU A 122 17.95 19.77 28.95
C LEU A 122 19.07 19.37 29.91
N ALA A 123 18.74 19.19 31.21
CA ALA A 123 19.69 18.70 32.21
C ALA A 123 20.24 17.34 31.82
N SER A 124 21.56 17.24 31.63
CA SER A 124 22.22 15.99 31.26
C SER A 124 21.93 14.87 32.26
N PHE A 125 21.90 13.64 31.78
CA PHE A 125 21.76 12.48 32.62
C PHE A 125 22.95 12.36 33.61
N PRO A 126 22.72 12.24 34.91
CA PRO A 126 23.80 12.23 35.91
C PRO A 126 24.45 10.84 36.09
N GLY A 127 23.82 9.79 35.59
CA GLY A 127 24.34 8.42 35.67
C GLY A 127 25.37 8.10 34.57
N GLN A 128 25.67 6.83 34.37
CA GLN A 128 26.59 6.40 33.34
C GLN A 128 25.93 6.43 31.95
N GLY A 129 26.61 7.04 30.97
CA GLY A 129 26.21 6.99 29.57
C GLY A 129 26.16 5.53 29.08
N ARG A 130 25.21 5.22 28.20
CA ARG A 130 24.88 3.84 27.81
C ARG A 130 24.25 3.71 26.44
N ASN A 131 24.39 2.53 25.85
CA ASN A 131 23.61 2.02 24.75
C ASN A 131 22.41 1.20 25.26
N HIS A 132 21.36 1.10 24.46
CA HIS A 132 20.25 0.16 24.62
C HIS A 132 19.57 0.16 26.00
N PRO A 133 19.27 1.32 26.61
CA PRO A 133 18.50 1.36 27.84
C PRO A 133 17.03 0.96 27.59
N ALA A 134 16.34 0.58 28.67
CA ALA A 134 14.89 0.76 28.73
C ALA A 134 14.59 2.26 28.91
N MET A 135 13.59 2.79 28.21
CA MET A 135 13.17 4.19 28.33
C MET A 135 11.67 4.32 28.11
N VAL A 136 10.95 4.72 29.14
CA VAL A 136 9.48 4.77 29.14
C VAL A 136 9.02 6.12 29.66
N LEU A 137 8.07 6.74 28.98
CA LEU A 137 7.34 7.91 29.47
C LEU A 137 6.00 7.42 30.05
N GLU A 138 5.75 7.73 31.30
CA GLU A 138 4.52 7.39 32.01
C GLU A 138 4.25 8.43 33.10
N SER A 139 3.02 8.92 33.19
CA SER A 139 2.58 9.88 34.22
C SER A 139 3.43 11.15 34.33
N ASP A 140 3.71 11.79 33.18
CA ASP A 140 4.55 13.01 33.06
C ASP A 140 6.00 12.85 33.58
N LYS A 141 6.49 11.63 33.63
CA LYS A 141 7.86 11.28 34.02
C LYS A 141 8.48 10.32 33.00
N ILE A 142 9.79 10.40 32.87
CA ILE A 142 10.52 9.46 32.00
C ILE A 142 11.40 8.58 32.87
N PHE A 143 11.22 7.28 32.71
CA PHE A 143 11.98 6.27 33.43
C PHE A 143 13.04 5.67 32.53
N VAL A 144 14.28 5.60 33.02
CA VAL A 144 15.42 5.10 32.27
C VAL A 144 16.25 4.16 33.12
N GLY A 145 16.67 3.05 32.53
CA GLY A 145 17.59 2.13 33.21
C GLY A 145 18.13 1.04 32.32
N LEU A 146 18.89 0.14 32.89
CA LEU A 146 19.51 -0.95 32.13
C LEU A 146 20.40 -0.43 30.99
N GLY A 147 20.64 -1.26 29.97
CA GLY A 147 21.57 -0.94 28.89
C GLY A 147 23.00 -1.35 29.21
N SER A 148 23.92 -0.97 28.34
CA SER A 148 25.34 -1.32 28.50
C SER A 148 26.28 -0.18 28.11
N ASN A 149 27.49 -0.25 28.62
CA ASN A 149 28.63 0.58 28.20
C ASN A 149 29.93 -0.20 28.29
N SER A 150 31.07 0.47 28.23
CA SER A 150 32.40 -0.19 28.34
C SER A 150 32.65 -0.94 29.66
N SER A 151 31.79 -0.74 30.67
CA SER A 151 31.88 -1.43 31.97
C SER A 151 31.01 -2.69 32.05
N GLY A 152 30.23 -3.00 31.03
CA GLY A 152 29.30 -4.12 31.00
C GLY A 152 27.83 -3.67 31.05
N ASN A 153 26.94 -4.60 31.34
CA ASN A 153 25.52 -4.37 31.50
C ASN A 153 25.20 -3.65 32.81
N LEU A 154 24.18 -2.82 32.81
CA LEU A 154 23.74 -1.97 33.92
C LEU A 154 22.39 -2.48 34.46
N ASP A 155 22.12 -2.15 35.75
CA ASP A 155 20.88 -2.49 36.46
C ASP A 155 20.27 -1.27 37.17
N ASP A 156 20.89 -0.09 37.08
CA ASP A 156 20.38 1.12 37.70
C ASP A 156 19.06 1.57 37.05
N TRP A 157 18.22 2.27 37.84
CA TRP A 157 16.92 2.76 37.43
C TRP A 157 16.78 4.22 37.87
N TRP A 158 16.28 5.07 36.96
CA TRP A 158 16.22 6.52 37.13
C TRP A 158 14.86 7.06 36.68
N GLU A 159 14.44 8.14 37.30
CA GLU A 159 13.29 8.96 36.94
C GLU A 159 13.78 10.35 36.51
N TYR A 160 13.25 10.86 35.41
CA TYR A 160 13.37 12.23 34.96
C TYR A 160 12.02 12.92 35.14
N ASP A 161 12.00 13.97 35.97
CA ASP A 161 10.83 14.84 36.13
C ASP A 161 10.86 15.94 35.06
N ILE A 162 9.88 15.88 34.15
CA ILE A 162 9.78 16.77 32.98
C ILE A 162 9.59 18.22 33.42
N ASN A 163 8.81 18.47 34.50
CA ASN A 163 8.48 19.80 34.97
C ASN A 163 9.64 20.44 35.72
N LEU A 164 10.41 19.64 36.43
CA LEU A 164 11.56 20.11 37.23
C LEU A 164 12.88 20.10 36.45
N ASN A 165 12.91 19.46 35.25
CA ASN A 165 14.12 19.23 34.45
C ASN A 165 15.24 18.63 35.33
N SER A 166 14.94 17.55 36.05
CA SER A 166 15.86 16.95 37.00
C SER A 166 15.72 15.43 37.08
N TRP A 167 16.86 14.78 37.40
CA TRP A 167 16.96 13.33 37.49
C TRP A 167 17.01 12.86 38.94
N THR A 168 16.36 11.75 39.25
CA THR A 168 16.38 11.05 40.54
C THR A 168 16.69 9.58 40.33
N GLN A 169 17.68 9.05 41.07
CA GLN A 169 17.96 7.62 41.07
C GLN A 169 16.95 6.87 41.94
N LEU A 170 16.41 5.79 41.40
CA LEU A 170 15.43 4.92 42.06
C LEU A 170 16.06 3.59 42.48
N GLN A 171 15.23 2.65 42.98
CA GLN A 171 15.66 1.28 43.28
C GLN A 171 16.07 0.58 41.99
N SER A 172 17.28 0.00 41.98
CA SER A 172 17.77 -0.77 40.84
C SER A 172 16.83 -1.90 40.45
N PHE A 173 16.89 -2.28 39.19
CA PHE A 173 16.18 -3.42 38.65
C PHE A 173 16.52 -4.71 39.42
N ILE A 174 15.53 -5.52 39.69
CA ILE A 174 15.72 -6.76 40.51
C ILE A 174 16.12 -7.99 39.70
N GLY A 175 15.96 -7.96 38.37
CA GLY A 175 16.45 -9.00 37.49
C GLY A 175 17.95 -8.86 37.21
N LEU A 176 18.48 -9.66 36.30
CA LEU A 176 19.88 -9.57 35.91
C LEU A 176 20.16 -8.33 35.06
N PRO A 177 21.33 -7.68 35.21
CA PRO A 177 21.76 -6.58 34.33
C PRO A 177 21.72 -6.98 32.87
N ARG A 178 21.23 -6.13 32.01
CA ARG A 178 21.00 -6.45 30.59
C ARG A 178 20.97 -5.22 29.68
N HIS A 179 21.15 -5.45 28.40
CA HIS A 179 20.93 -4.45 27.35
C HIS A 179 19.93 -4.96 26.30
N HIS A 180 19.40 -4.05 25.45
CA HIS A 180 18.32 -4.32 24.52
C HIS A 180 17.07 -4.96 25.16
N PRO A 181 16.62 -4.54 26.33
CA PRO A 181 15.36 -5.02 26.87
C PRO A 181 14.20 -4.55 25.99
N TYR A 182 13.07 -5.29 26.06
CA TYR A 182 11.77 -4.75 25.63
C TYR A 182 11.09 -4.12 26.84
N TYR A 183 10.33 -3.05 26.60
CA TYR A 183 9.68 -2.27 27.66
C TYR A 183 8.47 -1.51 27.15
N PHE A 184 7.48 -1.28 28.00
CA PHE A 184 6.31 -0.46 27.72
C PHE A 184 5.67 0.04 29.00
N GLY A 185 4.99 1.20 28.96
CA GLY A 185 4.22 1.78 30.06
C GLY A 185 2.73 1.52 29.89
N ILE A 186 2.02 1.14 30.97
CA ILE A 186 0.58 0.94 31.00
C ILE A 186 0.05 1.25 32.40
N ASP A 187 -0.87 2.20 32.52
CA ASP A 187 -1.62 2.48 33.74
C ASP A 187 -0.74 2.65 34.99
N ASN A 188 0.21 3.60 34.95
CA ASN A 188 1.17 3.88 36.02
C ASN A 188 2.09 2.70 36.38
N LYS A 189 2.33 1.82 35.45
CA LYS A 189 3.26 0.70 35.57
C LYS A 189 4.17 0.60 34.37
N ILE A 190 5.41 0.21 34.62
CA ILE A 190 6.41 0.02 33.57
C ILE A 190 6.81 -1.44 33.52
N TYR A 191 6.61 -2.06 32.39
CA TYR A 191 6.95 -3.45 32.12
C TYR A 191 8.31 -3.50 31.41
N VAL A 192 9.23 -4.33 31.93
CA VAL A 192 10.60 -4.48 31.39
C VAL A 192 10.98 -5.95 31.44
N GLY A 193 11.51 -6.46 30.36
CA GLY A 193 11.97 -7.84 30.28
C GLY A 193 12.84 -8.12 29.08
N PHE A 194 13.09 -9.39 28.78
CA PHE A 194 13.87 -9.79 27.61
C PHE A 194 15.30 -9.22 27.61
N GLY A 195 15.91 -9.16 26.42
CA GLY A 195 17.24 -8.58 26.25
C GLY A 195 18.37 -9.54 26.55
N HIS A 196 19.60 -9.04 26.47
CA HIS A 196 20.82 -9.81 26.56
C HIS A 196 21.54 -9.49 27.86
N GLY A 197 21.79 -10.50 28.68
CA GLY A 197 22.61 -10.44 29.89
C GLY A 197 24.13 -10.60 29.62
N ASP A 198 24.92 -10.54 30.68
CA ASP A 198 26.36 -10.83 30.58
C ASP A 198 26.59 -12.32 30.27
N ASP A 199 27.61 -12.58 29.45
CA ASP A 199 28.03 -13.92 29.13
C ASP A 199 28.64 -14.60 30.38
N VAL A 200 27.90 -15.49 30.99
CA VAL A 200 28.34 -16.29 32.11
C VAL A 200 28.69 -17.68 31.59
N LEU A 201 29.98 -18.01 31.60
CA LEU A 201 30.49 -19.31 31.14
C LEU A 201 30.36 -19.53 29.61
N SER A 202 30.55 -18.52 28.80
CA SER A 202 30.44 -18.58 27.34
C SER A 202 29.07 -19.05 26.80
N GLN A 203 28.02 -18.78 27.54
CA GLN A 203 26.62 -18.92 27.06
C GLN A 203 25.96 -17.57 26.96
N LEU A 204 25.43 -17.26 25.80
CA LEU A 204 24.64 -16.05 25.60
C LEU A 204 23.35 -16.18 26.41
N ASN A 205 23.10 -15.22 27.31
CA ASN A 205 21.89 -15.18 28.13
C ASN A 205 20.90 -14.21 27.49
N ILE A 206 20.06 -14.70 26.62
CA ILE A 206 18.90 -13.96 26.09
C ILE A 206 17.67 -14.38 26.88
N PHE A 207 16.99 -13.39 27.46
CA PHE A 207 15.93 -13.63 28.42
C PHE A 207 14.54 -13.62 27.78
N ASN A 208 13.60 -14.35 28.41
CA ASN A 208 12.17 -14.29 28.16
C ASN A 208 11.37 -13.91 29.43
N ASP A 209 12.05 -13.40 30.45
CA ASP A 209 11.45 -12.95 31.70
C ASP A 209 10.75 -11.58 31.52
N LEU A 210 9.82 -11.29 32.40
CA LEU A 210 9.10 -10.01 32.46
C LEU A 210 9.00 -9.53 33.91
N TYR A 211 9.19 -8.25 34.11
CA TYR A 211 9.09 -7.57 35.39
C TYR A 211 8.22 -6.33 35.24
N VAL A 212 7.63 -5.88 36.35
CA VAL A 212 6.86 -4.66 36.41
C VAL A 212 7.37 -3.74 37.53
N TRP A 213 7.59 -2.47 37.18
CA TRP A 213 7.80 -1.37 38.10
C TRP A 213 6.46 -0.69 38.40
N ASP A 214 6.05 -0.71 39.66
CA ASP A 214 4.87 0.03 40.12
C ASP A 214 5.32 1.44 40.56
N ILE A 215 4.90 2.45 39.80
CA ILE A 215 5.33 3.84 40.01
C ILE A 215 4.84 4.39 41.36
N GLU A 216 3.64 4.02 41.79
CA GLU A 216 3.08 4.51 43.06
C GLU A 216 3.77 3.88 44.27
N GLN A 217 4.09 2.58 44.16
CA GLN A 217 4.70 1.82 45.24
C GLN A 217 6.23 1.92 45.24
N ASN A 218 6.85 2.39 44.14
CA ASN A 218 8.29 2.41 43.92
C ASN A 218 8.94 1.02 44.14
N THR A 219 8.35 -0.03 43.57
CA THR A 219 8.79 -1.41 43.74
C THR A 219 8.75 -2.21 42.45
N TRP A 220 9.70 -3.14 42.30
CA TRP A 220 9.72 -4.14 41.25
C TRP A 220 9.02 -5.42 41.68
N SER A 221 8.33 -6.07 40.74
CA SER A 221 7.80 -7.44 40.88
C SER A 221 8.05 -8.22 39.60
N GLN A 222 8.31 -9.53 39.72
CA GLN A 222 8.40 -10.42 38.58
C GLN A 222 7.02 -10.93 38.18
N LEU A 223 6.78 -11.02 36.89
CA LEU A 223 5.56 -11.54 36.24
C LEU A 223 5.83 -12.91 35.62
N ASN A 224 4.82 -13.50 34.95
CA ASN A 224 5.01 -14.70 34.16
C ASN A 224 5.96 -14.44 32.99
N ASN A 225 6.80 -15.43 32.70
CA ASN A 225 7.67 -15.34 31.54
C ASN A 225 6.87 -15.35 30.23
N PHE A 226 7.43 -14.73 29.21
CA PHE A 226 6.95 -14.85 27.86
C PHE A 226 6.91 -16.33 27.42
N PRO A 227 5.87 -16.81 26.72
CA PRO A 227 5.71 -18.21 26.38
C PRO A 227 6.62 -18.70 25.24
N GLY A 228 7.23 -17.78 24.50
CA GLY A 228 8.17 -18.07 23.41
C GLY A 228 9.62 -18.13 23.89
N GLU A 229 10.54 -18.23 22.94
CA GLU A 229 11.97 -18.15 23.21
C GLU A 229 12.41 -16.75 23.68
N GLY A 230 13.57 -16.69 24.33
CA GLY A 230 14.20 -15.41 24.67
C GLY A 230 14.48 -14.58 23.41
N ARG A 231 14.41 -13.26 23.54
CA ARG A 231 14.65 -12.35 22.40
C ARG A 231 15.30 -11.04 22.79
N VAL A 232 15.94 -10.42 21.80
CA VAL A 232 16.77 -9.24 21.99
C VAL A 232 16.64 -8.29 20.79
N ALA A 233 16.79 -6.98 21.05
CA ALA A 233 16.93 -5.96 20.02
C ALA A 233 15.78 -5.91 18.99
N GLY A 234 14.56 -6.13 19.42
CA GLY A 234 13.38 -5.79 18.64
C GLY A 234 12.90 -4.38 18.95
N THR A 235 11.63 -4.15 18.73
CA THR A 235 10.96 -2.89 19.06
C THR A 235 9.66 -3.15 19.81
N GLN A 236 9.14 -2.15 20.50
CA GLN A 236 7.97 -2.28 21.36
C GLN A 236 7.19 -0.98 21.47
N PHE A 237 5.95 -1.10 21.88
CA PHE A 237 5.07 0.02 22.17
C PHE A 237 3.94 -0.39 23.12
N SER A 238 3.19 0.57 23.64
CA SER A 238 1.92 0.35 24.34
C SER A 238 0.79 1.08 23.65
N ALA A 239 -0.38 0.43 23.62
CA ALA A 239 -1.62 1.02 23.14
C ALA A 239 -2.81 0.31 23.80
N ASN A 240 -3.90 1.05 24.03
CA ASN A 240 -5.16 0.49 24.53
C ASN A 240 -5.05 -0.36 25.81
N GLY A 241 -4.19 0.05 26.73
CA GLY A 241 -3.96 -0.68 27.97
C GLY A 241 -3.23 -2.01 27.78
N LYS A 242 -2.55 -2.22 26.67
CA LYS A 242 -1.77 -3.42 26.33
C LYS A 242 -0.35 -3.07 25.93
N GLY A 243 0.57 -4.03 26.08
CA GLY A 243 1.93 -3.94 25.60
C GLY A 243 2.13 -4.77 24.34
N TYR A 244 3.00 -4.30 23.45
CA TYR A 244 3.30 -4.97 22.19
C TYR A 244 4.80 -5.09 21.98
N ILE A 245 5.24 -6.23 21.44
CA ILE A 245 6.63 -6.48 21.04
C ILE A 245 6.68 -7.01 19.60
N LEU A 246 7.67 -6.53 18.84
CA LEU A 246 7.86 -6.92 17.45
C LEU A 246 9.30 -7.27 17.17
N SER A 247 9.51 -8.28 16.34
CA SER A 247 10.82 -8.61 15.77
C SER A 247 11.93 -8.83 16.81
N GLY A 248 13.17 -8.65 16.41
CA GLY A 248 14.37 -8.90 17.18
C GLY A 248 15.07 -10.16 16.72
N ASP A 249 16.12 -10.54 17.45
CA ASP A 249 16.77 -11.84 17.35
C ASP A 249 16.31 -12.74 18.49
N GLY A 250 16.29 -14.05 18.25
CA GLY A 250 16.03 -15.09 19.23
C GLY A 250 17.27 -15.50 20.02
N GLU A 251 17.24 -16.72 20.60
CA GLU A 251 18.36 -17.31 21.35
C GLU A 251 19.64 -17.36 20.51
N ASP A 252 20.79 -17.15 21.14
CA ASP A 252 22.10 -17.11 20.50
C ASP A 252 22.25 -16.04 19.38
N HIS A 253 21.44 -14.96 19.40
CA HIS A 253 21.35 -13.97 18.32
C HIS A 253 21.03 -14.57 16.94
N ILE A 254 20.30 -15.67 16.93
CA ILE A 254 19.78 -16.24 15.69
C ILE A 254 18.54 -15.43 15.28
N ASN A 255 18.47 -15.07 14.01
CA ASN A 255 17.30 -14.36 13.49
C ASN A 255 16.03 -15.19 13.73
N LEU A 256 14.95 -14.54 14.15
CA LEU A 256 13.64 -15.16 14.17
C LEU A 256 13.24 -15.60 12.75
N ASP A 257 12.45 -16.65 12.64
CA ASP A 257 12.03 -17.21 11.35
C ASP A 257 11.19 -16.22 10.51
N TYR A 258 10.48 -15.31 11.19
CA TYR A 258 9.60 -14.30 10.58
C TYR A 258 9.47 -13.08 11.49
N GLY A 259 8.81 -12.04 11.01
CA GLY A 259 8.56 -10.80 11.76
C GLY A 259 7.49 -10.96 12.84
N GLU A 260 7.82 -11.69 13.89
CA GLU A 260 6.87 -11.96 14.99
C GLU A 260 6.33 -10.68 15.61
N PHE A 261 5.04 -10.72 15.96
CA PHE A 261 4.30 -9.66 16.61
C PHE A 261 3.44 -10.23 17.73
N TRP A 262 3.60 -9.73 18.95
CA TRP A 262 2.93 -10.23 20.14
C TRP A 262 2.29 -9.12 20.95
N GLU A 263 1.11 -9.43 21.53
CA GLU A 263 0.34 -8.57 22.43
C GLU A 263 0.40 -9.14 23.86
N TYR A 264 0.69 -8.27 24.83
CA TYR A 264 0.62 -8.56 26.25
C TYR A 264 -0.61 -7.92 26.89
N ASN A 265 -1.38 -8.71 27.62
CA ASN A 265 -2.53 -8.23 28.39
C ASN A 265 -2.21 -8.21 29.89
N PRO A 266 -2.05 -7.02 30.51
CA PRO A 266 -1.69 -6.91 31.93
C PRO A 266 -2.80 -7.35 32.90
N LEU A 267 -4.07 -7.41 32.47
CA LEU A 267 -5.18 -7.79 33.34
C LEU A 267 -5.12 -9.25 33.77
N ASN A 268 -4.56 -10.11 32.95
CA ASN A 268 -4.47 -11.55 33.18
C ASN A 268 -3.04 -12.11 33.05
N ASP A 269 -2.05 -11.24 32.83
CA ASP A 269 -0.63 -11.59 32.66
C ASP A 269 -0.43 -12.67 31.59
N THR A 270 -0.97 -12.41 30.38
CA THR A 270 -0.92 -13.34 29.23
C THR A 270 -0.48 -12.67 27.94
N TRP A 271 0.11 -13.48 27.07
CA TRP A 271 0.56 -13.10 25.74
C TRP A 271 -0.29 -13.76 24.65
N ALA A 272 -0.51 -13.05 23.55
CA ALA A 272 -1.15 -13.54 22.34
C ALA A 272 -0.31 -13.15 21.11
N GLU A 273 -0.09 -14.12 20.21
CA GLU A 273 0.57 -13.86 18.94
C GLU A 273 -0.42 -13.21 17.95
N LEU A 274 0.03 -12.16 17.28
CA LEU A 274 -0.71 -11.43 16.26
C LEU A 274 -0.17 -11.76 14.87
N LEU A 275 -0.77 -11.16 13.84
CA LEU A 275 -0.31 -11.31 12.46
C LEU A 275 1.12 -10.74 12.33
N PRO A 276 2.11 -11.54 11.92
CA PRO A 276 3.47 -11.07 11.79
C PRO A 276 3.61 -10.00 10.71
N HIS A 277 4.57 -9.08 10.88
CA HIS A 277 4.84 -8.08 9.86
C HIS A 277 5.55 -8.70 8.64
N PRO A 278 5.26 -8.23 7.41
CA PRO A 278 5.72 -8.88 6.17
C PRO A 278 7.20 -8.67 5.86
N GLY A 279 7.84 -7.68 6.43
CA GLY A 279 9.23 -7.31 6.10
C GLY A 279 10.34 -8.26 6.62
N GLY A 280 9.99 -9.46 7.12
CA GLY A 280 10.94 -10.40 7.74
C GLY A 280 11.37 -9.97 9.15
N ALA A 281 12.02 -10.90 9.90
CA ALA A 281 12.55 -10.58 11.21
C ALA A 281 13.66 -9.52 11.11
N ARG A 282 13.65 -8.55 12.05
CA ARG A 282 14.55 -7.40 12.03
C ARG A 282 15.22 -7.21 13.38
N TRP A 283 16.54 -7.08 13.35
CA TRP A 283 17.32 -6.60 14.47
C TRP A 283 17.29 -5.06 14.51
N ALA A 284 16.92 -4.49 15.65
CA ALA A 284 16.90 -3.07 15.95
C ALA A 284 16.12 -2.17 14.95
N PRO A 285 14.90 -2.51 14.62
CA PRO A 285 14.00 -1.62 13.88
C PRO A 285 13.51 -0.49 14.78
N GLY A 286 12.84 0.50 14.17
CA GLY A 286 12.12 1.55 14.88
C GLY A 286 10.60 1.44 14.69
N THR A 287 9.85 1.85 15.72
CA THR A 287 8.39 2.00 15.66
C THR A 287 7.96 3.34 16.23
N PHE A 288 6.87 3.87 15.68
CA PHE A 288 6.16 5.02 16.23
C PHE A 288 4.65 4.83 16.01
N ILE A 289 3.83 5.56 16.76
CA ILE A 289 2.37 5.49 16.68
C ILE A 289 1.85 6.86 16.26
N ILE A 290 1.01 6.88 15.23
CA ILE A 290 0.20 8.04 14.87
C ILE A 290 -1.25 7.56 14.88
N ASP A 291 -2.10 8.25 15.62
CA ASP A 291 -3.49 7.87 15.83
C ASP A 291 -3.61 6.39 16.26
N CYS A 292 -4.23 5.57 15.45
CA CYS A 292 -4.49 4.18 15.75
C CYS A 292 -3.60 3.20 15.00
N HIS A 293 -2.53 3.67 14.38
CA HIS A 293 -1.61 2.85 13.61
C HIS A 293 -0.21 2.84 14.22
N VAL A 294 0.37 1.65 14.35
CA VAL A 294 1.81 1.51 14.56
C VAL A 294 2.51 1.45 13.22
N TYR A 295 3.60 2.16 13.11
CA TYR A 295 4.48 2.21 11.95
C TYR A 295 5.80 1.53 12.29
N LEU A 296 6.27 0.64 11.41
CA LEU A 296 7.53 -0.10 11.55
C LEU A 296 8.46 0.25 10.40
N THR A 297 9.71 0.62 10.70
CA THR A 297 10.72 0.98 9.69
C THR A 297 12.12 0.56 10.10
N SER A 298 13.04 0.54 9.13
CA SER A 298 14.47 0.36 9.39
C SER A 298 14.83 -1.02 9.99
N GLY A 299 16.00 -1.09 10.62
CA GLY A 299 16.55 -2.32 11.21
C GLY A 299 17.46 -3.10 10.26
N LEU A 300 17.94 -4.24 10.71
CA LEU A 300 18.70 -5.20 9.91
C LEU A 300 17.86 -6.45 9.70
N ILE A 301 17.59 -6.80 8.46
CA ILE A 301 17.01 -8.10 8.10
C ILE A 301 18.15 -9.12 8.07
N GLY A 302 18.27 -9.91 9.11
CA GLY A 302 19.41 -10.82 9.28
C GLY A 302 19.52 -11.87 8.17
N ALA A 303 18.39 -12.37 7.67
CA ALA A 303 18.35 -13.36 6.60
C ALA A 303 19.00 -12.88 5.29
N THR A 304 18.94 -11.57 4.99
CA THR A 304 19.52 -10.97 3.78
C THR A 304 20.73 -10.09 4.05
N GLY A 305 20.97 -9.69 5.30
CA GLY A 305 21.98 -8.70 5.67
C GLY A 305 21.64 -7.28 5.19
N SER A 306 20.40 -7.00 4.81
CA SER A 306 19.95 -5.70 4.28
C SER A 306 19.45 -4.78 5.39
N PHE A 307 19.58 -3.46 5.15
CA PHE A 307 19.09 -2.38 6.01
C PHE A 307 18.01 -1.64 5.24
N PRO A 308 16.75 -2.05 5.37
CA PRO A 308 15.66 -1.45 4.59
C PRO A 308 15.38 0.00 5.00
N SER A 309 14.86 0.76 4.05
CA SER A 309 14.27 2.09 4.29
C SER A 309 12.74 2.07 4.19
N ASP A 310 12.16 0.88 4.11
CA ASP A 310 10.72 0.66 4.00
C ASP A 310 9.94 1.13 5.22
N LEU A 311 8.64 1.27 5.05
CA LEU A 311 7.69 1.59 6.10
C LEU A 311 6.49 0.66 5.98
N TYR A 312 6.06 0.11 7.10
CA TYR A 312 4.82 -0.65 7.20
C TYR A 312 3.93 -0.07 8.28
N SER A 313 2.63 -0.07 8.08
CA SER A 313 1.65 0.29 9.10
C SER A 313 0.75 -0.87 9.47
N TYR A 314 0.22 -0.85 10.69
CA TYR A 314 -0.74 -1.82 11.20
C TYR A 314 -1.74 -1.13 12.12
N ALA A 315 -3.04 -1.30 11.85
CA ALA A 315 -4.10 -0.78 12.72
C ALA A 315 -4.13 -1.55 14.05
N ILE A 316 -3.82 -0.88 15.15
CA ILE A 316 -3.68 -1.52 16.48
C ILE A 316 -5.04 -1.83 17.10
N ASN A 317 -6.13 -1.18 16.65
CA ASN A 317 -7.38 -1.15 17.40
C ASN A 317 -8.62 -1.32 16.52
N SER A 318 -9.58 -2.12 17.03
CA SER A 318 -10.95 -2.19 16.50
C SER A 318 -11.82 -0.98 16.90
N ASP A 319 -11.36 -0.18 17.87
CA ASP A 319 -12.08 1.00 18.38
C ASP A 319 -11.68 2.29 17.62
N CYS A 320 -10.81 2.16 16.64
CA CYS A 320 -10.43 3.22 15.71
C CYS A 320 -11.21 3.07 14.41
N GLY A 321 -11.59 4.17 13.86
CA GLY A 321 -12.39 4.24 12.65
C GLY A 321 -13.03 5.61 12.54
N CYS A 322 -13.79 5.81 11.49
CA CYS A 322 -14.53 7.06 11.33
C CYS A 322 -15.60 7.21 12.42
N THR A 323 -15.52 8.28 13.21
CA THR A 323 -16.51 8.63 14.25
C THR A 323 -17.60 9.59 13.75
N ASP A 324 -17.52 10.08 12.51
CA ASP A 324 -18.54 10.94 11.92
C ASP A 324 -19.69 10.13 11.33
N ALA A 325 -20.85 10.21 11.96
CA ALA A 325 -22.07 9.54 11.50
C ALA A 325 -22.56 9.98 10.09
N ALA A 326 -21.99 11.03 9.50
CA ALA A 326 -22.27 11.45 8.14
C ALA A 326 -21.38 10.77 7.09
N ALA A 327 -20.33 10.09 7.49
CA ALA A 327 -19.43 9.37 6.59
C ALA A 327 -19.99 7.99 6.23
N PHE A 328 -19.67 7.52 5.01
CA PHE A 328 -20.12 6.20 4.51
C PHE A 328 -19.51 5.03 5.28
N ASN A 329 -18.30 5.20 5.80
CA ASN A 329 -17.57 4.22 6.60
C ASN A 329 -17.67 4.48 8.11
N PHE A 330 -18.70 5.19 8.57
CA PHE A 330 -18.96 5.39 9.99
C PHE A 330 -18.97 4.08 10.75
N SER A 331 -18.25 4.01 11.87
CA SER A 331 -18.21 2.87 12.76
C SER A 331 -18.83 3.23 14.13
N GLU A 332 -19.93 2.58 14.50
CA GLU A 332 -20.51 2.73 15.85
C GLU A 332 -19.56 2.23 16.96
N LEU A 333 -18.55 1.44 16.62
CA LEU A 333 -17.56 0.90 17.55
C LEU A 333 -16.36 1.83 17.69
N ALA A 334 -16.14 2.74 16.75
CA ALA A 334 -15.04 3.69 16.82
C ALA A 334 -15.28 4.69 17.95
N ILE A 335 -14.32 4.76 18.87
CA ILE A 335 -14.27 5.75 19.95
C ILE A 335 -13.30 6.86 19.57
N ASN A 336 -12.29 6.53 18.78
CA ASN A 336 -11.27 7.44 18.28
C ASN A 336 -11.39 7.57 16.77
N ASP A 337 -11.47 8.79 16.28
CA ASP A 337 -11.41 9.09 14.85
C ASP A 337 -9.97 8.86 14.35
N ASP A 338 -9.83 7.99 13.36
CA ASP A 338 -8.54 7.67 12.75
C ASP A 338 -8.28 8.47 11.46
N GLY A 339 -9.12 9.47 11.17
CA GLY A 339 -9.04 10.27 9.97
C GLY A 339 -9.53 9.55 8.69
N SER A 340 -10.03 8.32 8.81
CA SER A 340 -10.49 7.52 7.67
C SER A 340 -11.89 7.87 7.17
N CYS A 341 -12.53 8.93 7.71
CA CYS A 341 -13.89 9.29 7.34
C CYS A 341 -14.06 9.52 5.84
N CYS A 342 -14.90 8.71 5.23
CA CYS A 342 -15.17 8.69 3.80
C CYS A 342 -16.49 9.37 3.46
N TYR A 343 -16.46 10.39 2.60
CA TYR A 343 -17.64 11.19 2.22
C TYR A 343 -17.98 11.13 0.73
N VAL A 344 -17.16 10.45 -0.07
CA VAL A 344 -17.36 10.32 -1.51
C VAL A 344 -17.60 8.87 -1.86
N GLU A 345 -18.81 8.56 -2.30
CA GLU A 345 -19.14 7.25 -2.84
C GLU A 345 -18.99 7.22 -4.36
N GLY A 346 -18.59 6.08 -4.91
CA GLY A 346 -18.44 5.90 -6.34
C GLY A 346 -17.82 4.54 -6.66
N CYS A 347 -17.46 4.35 -7.91
CA CYS A 347 -16.67 3.19 -8.31
C CYS A 347 -15.21 3.38 -7.90
N THR A 348 -14.68 2.44 -7.12
CA THR A 348 -13.28 2.42 -6.65
C THR A 348 -12.39 1.47 -7.46
N ASP A 349 -12.92 0.81 -8.48
CA ASP A 349 -12.15 -0.06 -9.37
C ASP A 349 -11.48 0.78 -10.47
N GLU A 350 -10.17 0.84 -10.48
CA GLU A 350 -9.38 1.59 -11.47
C GLU A 350 -9.54 1.06 -12.90
N ASN A 351 -10.00 -0.18 -13.07
CA ASN A 351 -10.25 -0.79 -14.37
C ASN A 351 -11.69 -0.57 -14.85
N ALA A 352 -12.52 0.14 -14.11
CA ALA A 352 -13.90 0.39 -14.50
C ALA A 352 -14.02 1.66 -15.35
N LEU A 353 -14.96 1.66 -16.31
CA LEU A 353 -15.24 2.80 -17.18
C LEU A 353 -15.62 4.09 -16.42
N ASN A 354 -16.25 3.93 -15.27
CA ASN A 354 -16.71 5.02 -14.41
C ASN A 354 -15.93 5.13 -13.09
N TYR A 355 -14.66 4.71 -13.10
CA TYR A 355 -13.75 4.91 -11.97
C TYR A 355 -13.76 6.36 -11.48
N LEU A 356 -13.86 6.54 -10.19
CA LEU A 356 -13.84 7.85 -9.55
C LEU A 356 -12.68 7.91 -8.54
N PRO A 357 -11.55 8.56 -8.89
CA PRO A 357 -10.36 8.60 -8.03
C PRO A 357 -10.59 9.16 -6.63
N GLU A 358 -11.58 10.05 -6.47
CA GLU A 358 -11.94 10.64 -5.18
C GLU A 358 -12.88 9.75 -4.35
N ALA A 359 -13.41 8.66 -4.93
CA ALA A 359 -14.27 7.74 -4.20
C ALA A 359 -13.45 6.92 -3.20
N CYS A 360 -13.85 6.98 -1.96
CA CYS A 360 -13.27 6.22 -0.87
C CYS A 360 -14.24 5.13 -0.33
N PHE A 361 -15.43 5.03 -0.91
CA PHE A 361 -16.44 4.02 -0.61
C PHE A 361 -17.06 3.49 -1.90
N ASP A 362 -16.90 2.19 -2.15
CA ASP A 362 -17.49 1.54 -3.31
C ASP A 362 -19.01 1.36 -3.12
N ASN A 363 -19.77 2.00 -3.97
CA ASN A 363 -21.24 1.89 -3.98
C ASN A 363 -21.76 0.80 -4.93
N ASN A 364 -20.89 -0.07 -5.42
CA ASN A 364 -21.17 -1.13 -6.40
C ASN A 364 -21.72 -0.58 -7.74
N SER A 365 -21.30 0.62 -8.14
CA SER A 365 -21.68 1.24 -9.41
C SER A 365 -20.67 1.00 -10.52
N CYS A 366 -19.61 0.25 -10.29
CA CYS A 366 -18.56 0.00 -11.26
C CYS A 366 -19.13 -0.61 -12.55
N ILE A 367 -18.74 -0.05 -13.68
CA ILE A 367 -19.13 -0.50 -15.01
C ILE A 367 -17.88 -1.12 -15.64
N SER A 368 -17.91 -2.43 -15.91
CA SER A 368 -16.83 -3.10 -16.62
C SER A 368 -16.63 -2.49 -18.01
N ILE A 369 -15.39 -2.50 -18.48
CA ILE A 369 -15.06 -2.10 -19.86
C ILE A 369 -15.31 -3.32 -20.75
N ASP A 370 -16.24 -3.14 -21.71
CA ASP A 370 -16.49 -4.08 -22.79
C ASP A 370 -16.07 -3.41 -24.10
N LEU A 371 -14.94 -3.81 -24.65
CA LEU A 371 -14.40 -3.26 -25.90
C LEU A 371 -15.08 -3.86 -27.12
N GLY A 372 -15.34 -3.05 -28.13
CA GLY A 372 -15.91 -3.45 -29.39
C GLY A 372 -16.56 -2.32 -30.15
N CYS A 373 -17.03 -2.60 -31.36
CA CYS A 373 -17.74 -1.61 -32.18
C CYS A 373 -19.06 -1.19 -31.51
N THR A 374 -19.22 0.08 -31.19
CA THR A 374 -20.41 0.63 -30.54
C THR A 374 -21.47 1.20 -31.50
N ASP A 375 -21.16 1.28 -32.81
CA ASP A 375 -22.08 1.79 -33.84
C ASP A 375 -22.91 0.67 -34.50
N PRO A 376 -24.23 0.62 -34.25
CA PRO A 376 -25.09 -0.43 -34.79
C PRO A 376 -25.25 -0.40 -36.32
N SER A 377 -24.70 0.58 -37.00
CA SER A 377 -24.69 0.63 -38.47
C SER A 377 -23.62 -0.24 -39.12
N TYR A 378 -22.70 -0.76 -38.34
CA TYR A 378 -21.63 -1.63 -38.80
C TYR A 378 -21.94 -3.12 -38.57
N SER A 379 -21.38 -3.98 -39.44
CA SER A 379 -21.63 -5.43 -39.39
C SER A 379 -20.95 -6.15 -38.22
N ASP A 380 -19.97 -5.53 -37.61
CA ASP A 380 -19.21 -5.95 -36.42
C ASP A 380 -19.66 -5.27 -35.12
N PHE A 381 -20.84 -4.63 -35.16
CA PHE A 381 -21.47 -4.06 -33.96
C PHE A 381 -21.58 -5.07 -32.82
N ASP A 382 -21.02 -4.73 -31.67
CA ASP A 382 -21.20 -5.47 -30.43
C ASP A 382 -22.16 -4.71 -29.50
N ILE A 383 -23.27 -5.36 -29.18
CA ILE A 383 -24.29 -4.79 -28.30
C ILE A 383 -23.83 -4.60 -26.84
N ASN A 384 -22.83 -5.34 -26.42
CA ASN A 384 -22.29 -5.29 -25.07
C ASN A 384 -21.18 -4.25 -24.96
N ALA A 385 -20.55 -3.89 -26.10
CA ALA A 385 -19.47 -2.91 -26.09
C ALA A 385 -19.92 -1.54 -25.58
N ASN A 386 -19.10 -0.96 -24.74
CA ASN A 386 -19.28 0.37 -24.17
C ASN A 386 -18.09 1.32 -24.42
N LEU A 387 -17.03 0.79 -25.02
CA LEU A 387 -15.83 1.51 -25.39
C LEU A 387 -15.22 0.92 -26.67
N GLU A 388 -14.70 1.77 -27.56
CA GLU A 388 -14.02 1.32 -28.79
C GLU A 388 -12.49 1.32 -28.66
N VAL A 389 -11.94 2.26 -27.92
CA VAL A 389 -10.49 2.41 -27.73
C VAL A 389 -10.15 2.46 -26.25
N PHE A 390 -9.18 1.68 -25.85
CA PHE A 390 -8.69 1.67 -24.47
C PHE A 390 -7.15 1.77 -24.44
N THR A 391 -6.63 2.58 -23.50
CA THR A 391 -5.19 2.67 -23.25
C THR A 391 -4.89 2.26 -21.81
N GLY A 392 -3.95 1.35 -21.61
CA GLY A 392 -3.56 0.83 -20.30
C GLY A 392 -2.08 0.45 -20.22
N GLY A 393 -1.70 -0.19 -19.13
CA GLY A 393 -0.29 -0.41 -18.79
C GLY A 393 0.33 0.80 -18.14
N PRO A 394 1.64 0.81 -17.82
CA PRO A 394 2.27 1.94 -17.14
C PRO A 394 2.17 3.21 -17.98
N ALA A 395 1.75 4.32 -17.35
CA ALA A 395 1.58 5.60 -18.03
C ALA A 395 2.82 6.49 -17.94
N ASP A 396 3.70 6.27 -16.97
CA ASP A 396 4.94 7.04 -16.82
C ASP A 396 6.13 6.18 -16.33
N LEU A 397 7.33 6.75 -16.38
CA LEU A 397 8.58 6.04 -16.07
C LEU A 397 8.73 5.64 -14.59
N SER A 398 7.97 6.22 -13.68
CA SER A 398 8.09 5.99 -12.24
C SER A 398 7.06 5.01 -11.69
N GLU A 399 6.01 4.69 -12.45
CA GLU A 399 4.87 3.89 -11.99
C GLU A 399 5.26 2.49 -11.51
N TYR A 400 6.18 1.83 -12.22
CA TYR A 400 6.67 0.51 -11.82
C TYR A 400 8.09 0.56 -11.22
N GLY A 401 8.37 1.59 -10.45
CA GLY A 401 9.62 1.75 -9.71
C GLY A 401 10.71 2.48 -10.48
N THR A 402 11.92 2.47 -9.95
CA THR A 402 13.07 3.15 -10.56
C THR A 402 13.60 2.38 -11.75
N GLY A 403 14.24 3.08 -12.67
CA GLY A 403 14.82 2.48 -13.87
C GLY A 403 15.88 3.36 -14.52
N GLY A 404 16.20 3.05 -15.77
CA GLY A 404 17.18 3.78 -16.54
C GLY A 404 17.16 3.39 -18.01
N TYR A 405 17.97 4.09 -18.82
CA TYR A 405 18.08 3.77 -20.24
C TYR A 405 18.97 2.54 -20.46
N HIS A 406 18.48 1.59 -21.24
CA HIS A 406 19.14 0.35 -21.59
C HIS A 406 19.34 0.23 -23.10
N TYR A 407 20.52 -0.24 -23.49
CA TYR A 407 21.03 -0.24 -24.85
C TYR A 407 21.13 -1.64 -25.46
N ASN A 408 20.33 -2.58 -24.96
CA ASN A 408 20.30 -3.94 -25.51
C ASN A 408 18.96 -4.28 -26.14
N ASP A 409 18.97 -5.27 -27.01
CA ASP A 409 17.84 -5.83 -27.75
C ASP A 409 17.63 -7.32 -27.43
N ALA A 410 18.11 -7.78 -26.26
CA ALA A 410 18.16 -9.19 -25.93
C ALA A 410 16.91 -9.71 -25.18
N TRP A 411 16.03 -8.82 -24.69
CA TRP A 411 14.95 -9.17 -23.79
C TRP A 411 13.61 -8.61 -24.24
N ASP A 412 12.59 -9.46 -24.20
CA ASP A 412 11.23 -9.16 -24.62
C ASP A 412 10.27 -9.15 -23.42
N MET A 413 9.13 -8.46 -23.56
CA MET A 413 7.97 -8.68 -22.71
C MET A 413 7.16 -9.87 -23.20
N VAL A 414 6.61 -10.64 -22.26
CA VAL A 414 5.76 -11.80 -22.52
C VAL A 414 4.32 -11.43 -22.20
N PHE A 415 3.43 -11.64 -23.17
CA PHE A 415 2.01 -11.33 -22.98
C PHE A 415 1.09 -12.41 -23.57
N SER A 416 -0.17 -12.37 -23.20
CA SER A 416 -1.23 -13.24 -23.70
C SER A 416 -2.41 -12.38 -24.14
N VAL A 417 -3.18 -12.89 -25.09
CA VAL A 417 -4.35 -12.24 -25.66
C VAL A 417 -5.55 -13.16 -25.49
N SER A 418 -6.61 -12.68 -24.85
CA SER A 418 -7.79 -13.49 -24.51
C SER A 418 -8.73 -13.74 -25.68
N GLU A 419 -8.73 -12.86 -26.67
CA GLU A 419 -9.44 -12.97 -27.95
C GLU A 419 -8.70 -12.11 -28.99
N ASP A 420 -9.02 -12.30 -30.30
CA ASP A 420 -8.39 -11.52 -31.38
C ASP A 420 -8.47 -10.02 -31.07
N THR A 421 -7.33 -9.34 -30.94
CA THR A 421 -7.24 -7.97 -30.44
C THR A 421 -6.40 -7.10 -31.36
N PHE A 422 -6.89 -5.92 -31.71
CA PHE A 422 -6.16 -4.95 -32.52
C PHE A 422 -5.33 -4.02 -31.62
N LEU A 423 -4.01 -4.25 -31.58
CA LEU A 423 -3.05 -3.38 -30.89
C LEU A 423 -2.75 -2.20 -31.80
N SER A 424 -3.25 -1.01 -31.46
CA SER A 424 -3.10 0.19 -32.29
C SER A 424 -1.78 0.90 -32.06
N SER A 425 -1.40 1.14 -30.82
CA SER A 425 -0.14 1.85 -30.52
C SER A 425 0.44 1.48 -29.16
N ILE A 426 1.72 1.80 -28.96
CA ILE A 426 2.46 1.66 -27.71
C ILE A 426 3.42 2.83 -27.59
N ASP A 427 3.66 3.34 -26.39
CA ASP A 427 4.67 4.37 -26.16
C ASP A 427 6.01 3.77 -25.72
N VAL A 428 7.10 4.42 -26.14
CA VAL A 428 8.46 4.18 -25.64
C VAL A 428 9.12 5.51 -25.24
N ASN A 429 10.04 5.44 -24.28
CA ASN A 429 10.87 6.61 -23.94
C ASN A 429 12.33 6.33 -24.27
N ALA A 430 12.93 7.17 -25.13
CA ALA A 430 14.27 7.00 -25.66
C ALA A 430 15.24 8.08 -25.15
N GLU A 431 16.50 7.72 -24.90
CA GLU A 431 17.55 8.71 -24.57
C GLU A 431 18.01 9.48 -25.80
N ASN A 432 18.18 8.80 -26.92
CA ASN A 432 18.68 9.37 -28.17
C ASN A 432 17.71 9.11 -29.33
N SER A 433 17.83 9.91 -30.38
CA SER A 433 17.08 9.72 -31.62
C SER A 433 17.73 8.65 -32.51
N GLY A 434 16.91 7.93 -33.27
CA GLY A 434 17.35 6.91 -34.22
C GLY A 434 16.21 6.04 -34.71
N THR A 435 16.55 4.99 -35.46
CA THR A 435 15.58 4.01 -35.95
C THR A 435 15.69 2.75 -35.12
N ILE A 436 14.55 2.24 -34.56
CA ILE A 436 14.46 0.96 -33.89
C ILE A 436 13.63 0.01 -34.71
N THR A 437 13.88 -1.31 -34.57
CA THR A 437 13.03 -2.39 -35.12
C THR A 437 12.33 -3.10 -33.98
N LEU A 438 11.01 -3.12 -34.01
CA LEU A 438 10.15 -3.81 -33.05
C LEU A 438 9.61 -5.09 -33.67
N ASP A 439 9.68 -6.20 -32.95
CA ASP A 439 9.11 -7.48 -33.34
C ASP A 439 8.00 -7.91 -32.39
N ILE A 440 6.91 -8.41 -32.95
CA ILE A 440 5.90 -9.17 -32.22
C ILE A 440 5.95 -10.61 -32.74
N THR A 441 6.20 -11.57 -31.85
CA THR A 441 6.33 -12.97 -32.21
C THR A 441 5.40 -13.85 -31.38
N SER A 442 4.93 -14.94 -31.98
CA SER A 442 4.15 -15.96 -31.28
C SER A 442 5.05 -16.89 -30.46
N SER A 443 4.45 -17.65 -29.56
CA SER A 443 5.14 -18.60 -28.66
C SER A 443 6.01 -19.66 -29.37
N ASN A 444 5.80 -19.89 -30.65
CA ASN A 444 6.59 -20.81 -31.47
C ASN A 444 7.68 -20.10 -32.29
N GLY A 445 7.86 -18.79 -32.09
CA GLY A 445 8.84 -17.96 -32.77
C GLY A 445 8.45 -17.47 -34.17
N ALA A 446 7.17 -17.63 -34.56
CA ALA A 446 6.69 -17.05 -35.82
C ALA A 446 6.46 -15.54 -35.63
N ILE A 447 6.98 -14.74 -36.55
CA ILE A 447 6.78 -13.30 -36.57
C ILE A 447 5.32 -12.99 -36.93
N ILE A 448 4.64 -12.28 -36.03
CA ILE A 448 3.30 -11.73 -36.26
C ILE A 448 3.42 -10.42 -37.02
N ASN A 449 4.31 -9.53 -36.54
CA ASN A 449 4.66 -8.29 -37.22
C ASN A 449 6.09 -7.88 -36.89
N GLN A 450 6.74 -7.13 -37.81
CA GLN A 450 8.05 -6.50 -37.63
C GLN A 450 7.98 -5.09 -38.20
N LEU A 451 8.27 -4.09 -37.40
CA LEU A 451 8.07 -2.69 -37.71
C LEU A 451 9.32 -1.87 -37.41
N ASP A 452 9.68 -0.97 -38.32
CA ASP A 452 10.75 0.01 -38.14
C ASP A 452 10.16 1.37 -37.77
N PHE A 453 10.70 1.99 -36.72
CA PHE A 453 10.25 3.29 -36.23
C PHE A 453 11.42 4.28 -36.14
N ASP A 454 11.27 5.46 -36.74
CA ASP A 454 12.13 6.60 -36.49
C ASP A 454 11.66 7.35 -35.25
N ILE A 455 12.47 7.33 -34.18
CA ILE A 455 12.13 7.93 -32.90
C ILE A 455 13.08 9.06 -32.50
N ASN A 456 12.59 9.94 -31.64
CA ASN A 456 13.35 11.04 -31.05
C ASN A 456 13.69 10.76 -29.58
N GLY A 457 14.67 11.51 -29.03
CA GLY A 457 14.87 11.48 -27.57
C GLY A 457 13.62 11.95 -26.83
N GLY A 458 13.25 11.25 -25.74
CA GLY A 458 12.01 11.44 -24.99
C GLY A 458 10.90 10.46 -25.39
N TRP A 459 9.66 10.82 -25.14
CA TRP A 459 8.49 10.00 -25.45
C TRP A 459 8.19 9.94 -26.94
N ASN A 460 7.86 8.72 -27.41
CA ASN A 460 7.45 8.44 -28.80
C ASN A 460 6.31 7.43 -28.77
N THR A 461 5.24 7.70 -29.53
CA THR A 461 4.17 6.74 -29.79
C THR A 461 4.52 5.94 -31.04
N LEU A 462 4.51 4.62 -30.91
CA LEU A 462 4.74 3.68 -32.01
C LEU A 462 3.38 3.18 -32.50
N GLU A 463 3.02 3.53 -33.73
CA GLU A 463 1.79 3.05 -34.37
C GLU A 463 2.00 1.60 -34.81
N ILE A 464 1.44 0.66 -34.05
CA ILE A 464 1.63 -0.80 -34.25
C ILE A 464 0.64 -1.35 -35.28
N GLU A 465 -0.61 -0.90 -35.24
CA GLU A 465 -1.68 -1.25 -36.19
C GLU A 465 -1.73 -2.75 -36.53
N THR A 466 -1.71 -3.62 -35.51
CA THR A 466 -1.55 -5.07 -35.70
C THR A 466 -2.65 -5.83 -35.00
N LEU A 467 -3.37 -6.69 -35.76
CA LEU A 467 -4.28 -7.67 -35.19
C LEU A 467 -3.48 -8.84 -34.62
N ILE A 468 -3.61 -9.08 -33.33
CA ILE A 468 -2.97 -10.19 -32.61
C ILE A 468 -4.04 -11.22 -32.30
N PRO A 469 -3.95 -12.46 -32.84
CA PRO A 469 -4.94 -13.51 -32.59
C PRO A 469 -4.98 -13.92 -31.10
N GLU A 470 -6.10 -14.52 -30.67
CA GLU A 470 -6.18 -15.19 -29.36
C GLU A 470 -5.01 -16.15 -29.17
N GLY A 471 -4.32 -16.05 -28.03
CA GLY A 471 -3.17 -16.91 -27.74
C GLY A 471 -2.37 -16.51 -26.51
N ASN A 472 -1.39 -17.36 -26.18
CA ASN A 472 -0.58 -17.19 -24.99
C ASN A 472 0.92 -17.11 -25.33
N ASN A 473 1.66 -16.42 -24.46
CA ASN A 473 3.13 -16.31 -24.54
C ASN A 473 3.62 -15.69 -25.85
N TYR A 474 2.96 -14.66 -26.31
CA TYR A 474 3.51 -13.77 -27.31
C TYR A 474 4.71 -13.02 -26.74
N LEU A 475 5.66 -12.66 -27.61
CA LEU A 475 6.80 -11.84 -27.25
C LEU A 475 6.72 -10.53 -28.01
N ILE A 476 7.04 -9.44 -27.33
CA ILE A 476 7.26 -8.14 -27.95
C ILE A 476 8.59 -7.59 -27.47
N GLY A 477 9.44 -7.18 -28.40
CA GLY A 477 10.79 -6.73 -28.11
C GLY A 477 11.38 -5.85 -29.23
N ILE A 478 12.57 -5.33 -28.96
CA ILE A 478 13.35 -4.56 -29.92
C ILE A 478 14.45 -5.46 -30.46
N THR A 479 14.53 -5.62 -31.78
CA THR A 479 15.45 -6.55 -32.44
C THR A 479 16.59 -5.87 -33.21
N GLY A 480 16.63 -4.54 -33.22
CA GLY A 480 17.70 -3.84 -33.87
C GLY A 480 17.93 -2.38 -33.42
N ASN A 481 19.19 -1.96 -33.44
CA ASN A 481 19.70 -0.61 -33.26
C ASN A 481 19.53 0.01 -31.85
N ASN A 482 18.97 -0.67 -30.86
CA ASN A 482 18.83 -0.07 -29.52
C ASN A 482 20.19 0.24 -28.86
N GLU A 483 21.29 -0.37 -29.31
CA GLU A 483 22.64 -0.12 -28.79
C GLU A 483 23.11 1.34 -28.85
N ASN A 484 22.50 2.16 -29.73
CA ASN A 484 22.82 3.56 -29.90
C ASN A 484 21.71 4.51 -29.42
N ILE A 485 20.55 4.00 -29.11
CA ILE A 485 19.34 4.77 -28.80
C ILE A 485 19.08 4.81 -27.31
N GLY A 486 19.04 3.65 -26.66
CA GLY A 486 18.73 3.50 -25.23
C GLY A 486 17.25 3.74 -24.94
N LEU A 487 16.52 2.66 -24.70
CA LEU A 487 15.12 2.74 -24.26
C LEU A 487 15.02 2.59 -22.75
N TYR A 488 14.07 3.29 -22.15
CA TYR A 488 13.87 3.25 -20.70
C TYR A 488 13.26 1.92 -20.25
N ARG A 489 13.83 1.34 -19.18
CA ARG A 489 13.39 0.13 -18.53
C ARG A 489 13.22 0.39 -17.03
N ASN A 490 12.16 -0.13 -16.40
CA ASN A 490 12.08 -0.18 -14.96
C ASN A 490 12.89 -1.36 -14.42
N ASP A 491 13.80 -1.10 -13.45
CA ASP A 491 14.80 -2.04 -12.95
C ASP A 491 14.43 -2.73 -11.64
N ALA A 492 13.37 -2.25 -10.98
CA ALA A 492 12.93 -2.74 -9.68
C ALA A 492 11.40 -2.70 -9.60
N VAL A 493 10.75 -3.51 -10.45
CA VAL A 493 9.29 -3.63 -10.45
C VAL A 493 8.84 -4.23 -9.13
N PRO A 494 7.92 -3.60 -8.40
CA PRO A 494 7.42 -4.11 -7.13
C PRO A 494 6.79 -5.51 -7.25
N GLU A 495 6.90 -6.31 -6.20
CA GLU A 495 6.23 -7.61 -6.13
C GLU A 495 4.71 -7.43 -6.20
N GLY A 496 4.04 -8.22 -7.04
CA GLY A 496 2.58 -8.15 -7.23
C GLY A 496 2.10 -7.27 -8.39
N VAL A 497 2.98 -6.52 -9.05
CA VAL A 497 2.63 -5.76 -10.27
C VAL A 497 2.25 -6.69 -11.42
N PHE A 498 3.02 -7.76 -11.64
CA PHE A 498 2.66 -8.77 -12.63
C PHE A 498 1.68 -9.82 -12.06
N PRO A 499 0.69 -10.28 -12.87
CA PRO A 499 0.40 -9.92 -14.26
C PRO A 499 -0.31 -8.55 -14.37
N ILE A 500 -0.02 -7.81 -15.46
CA ILE A 500 -0.64 -6.52 -15.77
C ILE A 500 -1.78 -6.77 -16.76
N GLN A 501 -2.98 -6.31 -16.44
CA GLN A 501 -4.16 -6.44 -17.30
C GLN A 501 -4.38 -5.15 -18.09
N ILE A 502 -4.74 -5.29 -19.36
CA ILE A 502 -5.10 -4.19 -20.24
C ILE A 502 -6.47 -4.54 -20.85
N ALA A 503 -7.51 -3.91 -20.36
CA ALA A 503 -8.91 -4.05 -20.80
C ALA A 503 -9.39 -5.51 -20.94
N ASP A 504 -9.00 -6.40 -20.03
CA ASP A 504 -9.29 -7.84 -20.11
C ASP A 504 -8.91 -8.54 -21.43
N ARG A 505 -8.24 -7.82 -22.35
CA ARG A 505 -7.80 -8.32 -23.67
C ARG A 505 -6.35 -8.78 -23.66
N ILE A 506 -5.44 -7.98 -23.11
CA ILE A 506 -4.02 -8.27 -23.03
C ILE A 506 -3.60 -8.49 -21.59
N THR A 507 -2.88 -9.57 -21.34
CA THR A 507 -2.25 -9.85 -20.05
C THR A 507 -0.75 -9.89 -20.23
N ILE A 508 -0.01 -8.90 -19.72
CA ILE A 508 1.45 -8.91 -19.68
C ILE A 508 1.88 -9.73 -18.47
N THR A 509 2.52 -10.87 -18.69
CA THR A 509 2.79 -11.85 -17.63
C THR A 509 4.19 -11.78 -17.05
N SER A 510 5.17 -11.40 -17.86
CA SER A 510 6.59 -11.42 -17.47
C SER A 510 7.49 -10.81 -18.55
N ASN A 511 8.79 -10.93 -18.37
CA ASN A 511 9.80 -10.72 -19.40
C ASN A 511 10.66 -11.99 -19.61
N THR A 512 11.52 -11.99 -20.63
CA THR A 512 12.35 -13.17 -21.01
C THR A 512 13.67 -13.28 -20.25
N THR A 513 13.92 -12.47 -19.21
CA THR A 513 15.14 -12.55 -18.36
C THR A 513 15.08 -13.70 -17.37
N ASP A 514 16.21 -13.97 -16.69
CA ASP A 514 16.28 -14.91 -15.56
C ASP A 514 15.45 -14.46 -14.34
N ASN A 515 15.08 -13.17 -14.27
CA ASN A 515 14.21 -12.58 -13.24
C ASN A 515 12.94 -12.00 -13.90
N PRO A 516 11.97 -12.85 -14.27
CA PRO A 516 10.92 -12.53 -15.24
C PRO A 516 9.90 -11.47 -14.79
N THR A 517 9.86 -11.14 -13.50
CA THR A 517 8.93 -10.14 -12.93
C THR A 517 9.64 -8.96 -12.26
N SER A 518 10.98 -8.91 -12.32
CA SER A 518 11.76 -7.83 -11.69
C SER A 518 12.01 -6.63 -12.60
N TYR A 519 11.75 -6.78 -13.91
CA TYR A 519 12.00 -5.75 -14.91
C TYR A 519 10.78 -5.55 -15.79
N TYR A 520 10.53 -4.28 -16.16
CA TYR A 520 9.57 -3.93 -17.19
C TYR A 520 10.27 -3.24 -18.36
N TYR A 521 10.23 -3.87 -19.55
CA TYR A 521 10.98 -3.44 -20.72
C TYR A 521 10.15 -2.56 -21.63
N TYR A 522 10.53 -1.30 -21.76
CA TYR A 522 10.35 -0.33 -22.83
C TYR A 522 8.92 0.13 -23.15
N PHE A 523 7.85 -0.67 -22.95
CA PHE A 523 6.56 -0.45 -23.59
C PHE A 523 5.50 0.09 -22.61
N TYR A 524 5.08 1.32 -22.84
CA TYR A 524 4.14 2.07 -22.00
C TYR A 524 2.86 2.37 -22.77
N ASN A 525 1.77 2.76 -22.11
CA ASN A 525 0.54 3.24 -22.73
C ASN A 525 0.06 2.35 -23.89
N TRP A 526 -0.12 1.06 -23.64
CA TRP A 526 -0.64 0.12 -24.64
C TRP A 526 -2.05 0.52 -25.05
N SER A 527 -2.30 0.75 -26.33
CA SER A 527 -3.61 1.15 -26.86
C SER A 527 -4.20 0.05 -27.71
N ILE A 528 -5.40 -0.37 -27.35
CA ILE A 528 -6.24 -1.34 -28.08
C ILE A 528 -7.33 -0.55 -28.80
N ASP A 529 -7.55 -0.81 -30.08
CA ASP A 529 -8.59 -0.18 -30.89
C ASP A 529 -9.52 -1.25 -31.48
N GLU A 530 -10.73 -1.34 -30.95
CA GLU A 530 -11.83 -2.18 -31.42
C GLU A 530 -12.93 -1.36 -32.11
N SER A 531 -12.54 -0.21 -32.69
CA SER A 531 -13.47 0.62 -33.46
C SER A 531 -14.06 -0.15 -34.65
N CYS A 532 -15.22 0.27 -35.06
CA CYS A 532 -15.95 -0.37 -36.16
C CYS A 532 -15.14 -0.46 -37.44
N THR A 533 -14.78 -1.65 -37.85
CA THR A 533 -14.04 -1.99 -39.09
C THR A 533 -14.88 -2.75 -40.10
N GLY A 534 -16.05 -3.21 -39.69
CA GLY A 534 -16.99 -3.95 -40.51
C GLY A 534 -17.52 -3.13 -41.68
N THR A 535 -18.10 -3.80 -42.64
CA THR A 535 -18.82 -3.08 -43.70
C THR A 535 -20.08 -2.42 -43.10
N LEU A 536 -20.36 -1.20 -43.50
CA LEU A 536 -21.69 -0.59 -43.25
C LEU A 536 -22.70 -1.62 -43.71
N SER A 537 -23.56 -2.09 -42.81
CA SER A 537 -24.57 -3.06 -43.12
C SER A 537 -25.47 -2.48 -44.19
N ASN A 538 -25.23 -2.82 -45.49
CA ASN A 538 -26.15 -2.59 -46.59
C ASN A 538 -27.31 -3.57 -46.51
N SER A 539 -27.95 -3.74 -45.36
CA SER A 539 -29.36 -4.03 -45.39
C SER A 539 -29.97 -2.76 -45.94
N GLU A 540 -30.52 -2.78 -47.18
CA GLU A 540 -31.55 -1.84 -47.53
C GLU A 540 -32.49 -1.81 -46.33
N MET A 541 -32.33 -0.79 -45.44
CA MET A 541 -33.34 -0.46 -44.47
C MET A 541 -34.54 -0.06 -45.31
N THR A 542 -35.38 -1.05 -45.66
CA THR A 542 -36.77 -0.75 -45.87
C THR A 542 -37.16 -0.04 -44.59
N SER A 543 -37.26 1.26 -44.67
CA SER A 543 -37.40 2.21 -43.57
C SER A 543 -38.59 1.86 -42.67
N SER A 544 -38.38 0.96 -41.73
CA SER A 544 -39.18 0.81 -40.54
C SER A 544 -38.53 1.62 -39.42
N SER A 545 -38.45 2.94 -39.63
CA SER A 545 -38.05 3.86 -38.58
C SER A 545 -39.06 3.79 -37.46
N ILE A 546 -38.65 3.28 -36.32
CA ILE A 546 -39.38 3.49 -35.07
C ILE A 546 -39.38 5.00 -34.85
N LEU A 547 -40.53 5.62 -34.87
CA LEU A 547 -40.65 7.03 -34.50
C LEU A 547 -40.95 7.10 -33.01
N VAL A 548 -40.01 7.69 -32.28
CA VAL A 548 -40.10 7.89 -30.85
C VAL A 548 -40.13 9.38 -30.58
N TYR A 549 -41.26 9.88 -30.06
CA TYR A 549 -41.42 11.33 -29.83
C TYR A 549 -42.33 11.67 -28.64
N PRO A 550 -42.11 12.84 -27.99
CA PRO A 550 -40.92 13.67 -28.12
C PRO A 550 -39.70 12.93 -27.55
N ASN A 551 -38.50 13.17 -28.12
CA ASN A 551 -37.23 12.71 -27.63
C ASN A 551 -36.22 13.85 -27.82
N PRO A 552 -35.74 14.51 -26.75
CA PRO A 552 -35.97 14.22 -25.31
C PRO A 552 -37.41 14.41 -24.81
N THR A 553 -37.73 13.78 -23.68
CA THR A 553 -39.05 13.84 -23.04
C THR A 553 -38.96 13.95 -21.53
N SER A 554 -39.93 14.62 -20.89
CA SER A 554 -40.04 14.72 -19.42
C SER A 554 -41.31 14.09 -18.83
N ASN A 555 -42.31 13.80 -19.66
CA ASN A 555 -43.61 13.31 -19.16
C ASN A 555 -44.13 12.09 -19.93
N TYR A 556 -44.25 12.16 -21.23
CA TYR A 556 -44.83 11.10 -22.05
C TYR A 556 -43.97 10.85 -23.29
N LEU A 557 -43.72 9.56 -23.56
CA LEU A 557 -43.05 9.08 -24.75
C LEU A 557 -44.02 8.34 -25.62
N THR A 558 -44.14 8.73 -26.88
CA THR A 558 -44.92 7.99 -27.86
C THR A 558 -44.02 7.18 -28.75
N VAL A 559 -44.26 5.88 -28.82
CA VAL A 559 -43.58 4.93 -29.70
C VAL A 559 -44.54 4.56 -30.83
N ASP A 560 -44.22 5.02 -32.03
CA ASP A 560 -44.98 4.69 -33.23
C ASP A 560 -44.37 3.44 -33.87
N LEU A 561 -45.12 2.35 -33.89
CA LEU A 561 -44.70 1.08 -34.40
C LEU A 561 -44.54 1.03 -35.94
N GLY A 562 -44.95 2.11 -36.66
CA GLY A 562 -44.78 2.18 -38.09
C GLY A 562 -45.29 0.94 -38.82
N ASN A 563 -44.41 0.25 -39.53
CA ASN A 563 -44.75 -0.99 -40.29
C ASN A 563 -45.04 -2.21 -39.37
N LEU A 564 -44.76 -2.12 -38.06
CA LEU A 564 -45.08 -3.16 -37.06
C LEU A 564 -46.51 -3.03 -36.52
N ASN A 565 -47.27 -2.00 -36.94
CA ASN A 565 -48.69 -1.88 -36.59
C ASN A 565 -49.46 -3.13 -37.06
N GLY A 566 -50.13 -3.79 -36.11
CA GLY A 566 -50.88 -5.01 -36.37
C GLY A 566 -50.14 -6.30 -35.98
N PHE A 567 -48.84 -6.25 -35.71
CA PHE A 567 -48.07 -7.36 -35.19
C PHE A 567 -47.98 -7.31 -33.67
N ASN A 568 -48.01 -8.45 -32.99
CA ASN A 568 -47.73 -8.47 -31.55
C ASN A 568 -46.26 -8.13 -31.32
N THR A 569 -46.04 -6.93 -30.76
CA THR A 569 -44.72 -6.39 -30.51
C THR A 569 -44.52 -6.23 -28.98
N THR A 570 -43.49 -6.88 -28.44
CA THR A 570 -43.08 -6.65 -27.04
C THR A 570 -42.19 -5.41 -26.99
N LEU A 571 -42.51 -4.48 -26.14
CA LEU A 571 -41.85 -3.20 -25.94
C LEU A 571 -41.18 -3.19 -24.57
N LYS A 572 -39.88 -3.02 -24.52
CA LYS A 572 -39.07 -2.97 -23.29
C LYS A 572 -38.30 -1.67 -23.23
N LEU A 573 -38.26 -1.06 -22.05
CA LEU A 573 -37.43 0.11 -21.79
C LEU A 573 -36.49 -0.21 -20.65
N TYR A 574 -35.21 0.02 -20.88
CA TYR A 574 -34.15 -0.17 -19.91
C TYR A 574 -33.57 1.16 -19.49
N ASP A 575 -33.30 1.32 -18.21
CA ASP A 575 -32.63 2.49 -17.67
C ASP A 575 -31.13 2.55 -18.03
N PRO A 576 -30.40 3.62 -17.71
CA PRO A 576 -28.97 3.73 -17.98
C PRO A 576 -28.10 2.62 -17.35
N LEU A 577 -28.64 1.87 -16.39
CA LEU A 577 -28.01 0.72 -15.73
C LEU A 577 -28.47 -0.64 -16.33
N SER A 578 -29.04 -0.61 -17.55
CA SER A 578 -29.58 -1.80 -18.23
C SER A 578 -30.67 -2.57 -17.46
N LYS A 579 -31.27 -1.92 -16.45
CA LYS A 579 -32.38 -2.52 -15.70
C LYS A 579 -33.69 -2.30 -16.43
N LEU A 580 -34.46 -3.37 -16.64
CA LEU A 580 -35.79 -3.29 -17.21
C LEU A 580 -36.71 -2.48 -16.31
N VAL A 581 -37.19 -1.31 -16.80
CA VAL A 581 -38.06 -0.38 -16.08
C VAL A 581 -39.49 -0.32 -16.63
N PHE A 582 -39.67 -0.82 -17.87
CA PHE A 582 -41.01 -0.89 -18.48
C PHE A 582 -41.03 -2.06 -19.48
N GLU A 583 -42.13 -2.82 -19.47
CA GLU A 583 -42.41 -3.87 -20.46
C GLU A 583 -43.90 -3.89 -20.79
N LYS A 584 -44.24 -3.94 -22.07
CA LYS A 584 -45.61 -4.05 -22.53
C LYS A 584 -45.72 -4.62 -23.93
N GLU A 585 -46.69 -5.52 -24.15
CA GLU A 585 -47.08 -5.95 -25.48
C GLU A 585 -48.08 -4.98 -26.09
N SER A 586 -47.91 -4.64 -27.38
CA SER A 586 -48.80 -3.83 -28.15
C SER A 586 -48.77 -4.19 -29.61
N ASN A 587 -49.89 -4.00 -30.31
CA ASN A 587 -50.00 -4.11 -31.76
C ASN A 587 -50.29 -2.77 -32.44
N SER A 588 -50.16 -1.68 -31.72
CA SER A 588 -50.42 -0.32 -32.20
C SER A 588 -49.53 0.68 -31.44
N THR A 589 -49.39 1.90 -31.98
CA THR A 589 -48.69 3.03 -31.34
C THR A 589 -49.01 3.11 -29.85
N LEU A 590 -47.97 3.22 -29.01
CA LEU A 590 -48.06 3.22 -27.56
C LEU A 590 -47.52 4.53 -26.97
N THR A 591 -48.24 5.08 -26.00
CA THR A 591 -47.72 6.17 -25.17
C THR A 591 -47.36 5.67 -23.78
N ILE A 592 -46.16 5.97 -23.35
CA ILE A 592 -45.56 5.58 -22.07
C ILE A 592 -45.45 6.82 -21.20
N ASP A 593 -45.94 6.75 -19.97
CA ASP A 593 -45.71 7.78 -18.96
C ASP A 593 -44.31 7.56 -18.33
N VAL A 594 -43.43 8.51 -18.60
CA VAL A 594 -42.03 8.50 -18.08
C VAL A 594 -41.79 9.55 -17.00
N SER A 595 -42.87 10.23 -16.53
CA SER A 595 -42.77 11.31 -15.54
C SER A 595 -42.19 10.84 -14.17
N GLY A 596 -42.23 9.55 -13.91
CA GLY A 596 -41.65 8.92 -12.71
C GLY A 596 -40.27 8.34 -12.91
N PHE A 597 -39.68 8.47 -14.09
CA PHE A 597 -38.36 7.90 -14.40
C PHE A 597 -37.24 8.89 -14.03
N ALA A 598 -36.09 8.35 -13.66
CA ALA A 598 -34.91 9.19 -13.42
C ALA A 598 -34.45 9.86 -14.73
N LYS A 599 -33.83 11.03 -14.64
CA LYS A 599 -33.24 11.69 -15.80
C LYS A 599 -32.07 10.83 -16.34
N GLY A 600 -32.00 10.66 -17.65
CA GLY A 600 -30.95 9.88 -18.28
C GLY A 600 -31.31 9.33 -19.65
N MET A 601 -30.38 8.56 -20.22
CA MET A 601 -30.55 7.90 -21.51
C MET A 601 -31.03 6.47 -21.30
N TYR A 602 -32.17 6.12 -21.90
CA TYR A 602 -32.85 4.84 -21.83
C TYR A 602 -32.73 4.10 -23.15
N SER A 603 -32.59 2.79 -23.11
CA SER A 603 -32.65 1.93 -24.29
C SER A 603 -34.05 1.37 -24.48
N LEU A 604 -34.65 1.64 -25.64
CA LEU A 604 -35.95 1.11 -26.06
C LEU A 604 -35.71 -0.10 -26.98
N GLU A 605 -36.28 -1.24 -26.64
CA GLU A 605 -36.30 -2.45 -27.44
C GLU A 605 -37.71 -2.80 -27.87
N LEU A 606 -37.91 -3.08 -29.16
CA LEU A 606 -39.14 -3.60 -29.74
C LEU A 606 -38.83 -4.98 -30.33
N SER A 607 -39.48 -6.02 -29.86
CA SER A 607 -39.27 -7.39 -30.35
C SER A 607 -40.57 -7.99 -30.89
N THR A 608 -40.48 -8.61 -32.04
CA THR A 608 -41.52 -9.46 -32.65
C THR A 608 -40.96 -10.87 -32.80
N ASP A 609 -41.76 -11.83 -33.30
CA ASP A 609 -41.28 -13.20 -33.59
C ASP A 609 -40.21 -13.24 -34.68
N GLU A 610 -40.03 -12.15 -35.46
CA GLU A 610 -39.15 -12.13 -36.64
C GLU A 610 -37.97 -11.17 -36.51
N GLN A 611 -38.04 -10.15 -35.63
CA GLN A 611 -37.01 -9.09 -35.54
C GLN A 611 -37.02 -8.37 -34.20
N ILE A 612 -35.87 -7.79 -33.86
CA ILE A 612 -35.70 -6.87 -32.71
C ILE A 612 -35.21 -5.55 -33.25
N LEU A 613 -35.88 -4.46 -32.85
CA LEU A 613 -35.52 -3.08 -33.20
C LEU A 613 -35.20 -2.32 -31.91
N ARG A 614 -34.21 -1.45 -31.95
CA ARG A 614 -33.78 -0.65 -30.79
C ARG A 614 -33.73 0.84 -31.12
N SER A 615 -33.92 1.64 -30.10
CA SER A 615 -33.82 3.11 -30.18
C SER A 615 -33.44 3.68 -28.83
N GLN A 616 -32.84 4.86 -28.82
CA GLN A 616 -32.48 5.56 -27.59
C GLN A 616 -33.55 6.62 -27.25
N VAL A 617 -33.81 6.78 -25.96
CA VAL A 617 -34.77 7.73 -25.40
C VAL A 617 -34.09 8.55 -24.31
N ILE A 618 -34.14 9.86 -24.41
CA ILE A 618 -33.62 10.77 -23.38
C ILE A 618 -34.79 11.24 -22.52
N VAL A 619 -34.73 10.95 -21.22
CA VAL A 619 -35.65 11.46 -20.20
C VAL A 619 -35.01 12.65 -19.49
N GLU A 620 -35.68 13.81 -19.47
CA GLU A 620 -35.22 15.09 -18.89
C GLU A 620 -35.85 15.44 -17.55
#